data_643b5e94b6979947712d9c3d4d4ef6f6
#
_entry.id   643b5e94b6979947712d9c3d4d4ef6f6
#
_cell.length_a   1.000
_cell.length_b   1.000
_cell.length_c   1.000
_cell.angle_alpha   90.00
_cell.angle_beta   90.00
_cell.angle_gamma   90.00
#
_symmetry.space_group_name_H-M   'P 1'
#
loop_
_entity.id
_entity.type
_entity.pdbx_description
1 polymer ?
#
loop_
_entity_poly.entity_id
_entity_poly.type
_entity_poly.pdbx_seq_one_letter_code
_entity_poly.pdbx_strand_id
1 'polypeptide(L)'
;PPDRWDDLDSEETIEAISRALEAGGHQVTFLEGDLTLPNNLRQVKPDICFNICEGHFGDGREAHVPAILEMMRIPYTGSQVLTLALALDKPMTKRVLYYHGLPTPPFQVFERSDEPLDPELQFPLFVKPSREGTGMGVSAESILYDEGQLRVQLRRIFERYDQPALVERFIEGREVTVGLVGNLRSPVAWRIPEDEEAPRVTRGLHFFPPLEVNLAVSGMQRLRSAT
;
A
#
# COMPACT_ATOMS: atom_id res chain seq x y z
N PRO A 1 -2.39 12.56 12.71
CA PRO A 1 -2.13 13.39 11.54
C PRO A 1 -3.43 13.89 10.91
N PRO A 2 -3.41 15.02 10.15
CA PRO A 2 -4.62 15.58 9.54
C PRO A 2 -5.21 14.70 8.44
N ASP A 3 -4.39 13.86 7.84
CA ASP A 3 -4.67 12.91 6.76
C ASP A 3 -4.91 11.47 7.28
N ARG A 4 -5.16 11.30 8.56
CA ARG A 4 -5.28 9.98 9.23
C ARG A 4 -6.33 9.05 8.64
N TRP A 5 -7.33 9.62 7.97
CA TRP A 5 -8.47 8.89 7.45
C TRP A 5 -8.46 8.79 5.92
N ASP A 6 -7.38 9.28 5.27
CA ASP A 6 -7.29 9.33 3.80
C ASP A 6 -7.13 7.95 3.15
N ASP A 7 -6.75 6.92 3.93
CA ASP A 7 -6.66 5.53 3.49
C ASP A 7 -7.97 4.73 3.66
N LEU A 8 -9.02 5.33 4.23
CA LEU A 8 -10.32 4.67 4.33
C LEU A 8 -11.13 4.81 3.05
N ASP A 9 -11.72 3.69 2.62
CA ASP A 9 -12.61 3.69 1.47
C ASP A 9 -13.91 4.48 1.73
N SER A 10 -14.38 5.19 0.71
CA SER A 10 -15.64 5.89 0.76
C SER A 10 -16.84 4.93 0.68
N GLU A 11 -18.00 5.36 1.18
CA GLU A 11 -19.26 4.62 1.00
C GLU A 11 -19.54 4.31 -0.47
N GLU A 12 -19.20 5.24 -1.38
CA GLU A 12 -19.36 5.04 -2.83
C GLU A 12 -18.51 3.89 -3.37
N THR A 13 -17.25 3.77 -2.90
CA THR A 13 -16.35 2.65 -3.24
C THR A 13 -16.92 1.33 -2.73
N ILE A 14 -17.36 1.29 -1.46
CA ILE A 14 -17.94 0.10 -0.83
C ILE A 14 -19.18 -0.35 -1.59
N GLU A 15 -20.08 0.57 -1.93
CA GLU A 15 -21.28 0.28 -2.72
C GLU A 15 -20.95 -0.21 -4.14
N ALA A 16 -19.94 0.37 -4.79
CA ALA A 16 -19.53 -0.04 -6.14
C ALA A 16 -19.00 -1.48 -6.14
N ILE A 17 -18.17 -1.83 -5.15
CA ILE A 17 -17.65 -3.19 -4.97
C ILE A 17 -18.81 -4.15 -4.67
N SER A 18 -19.70 -3.78 -3.76
CA SER A 18 -20.86 -4.61 -3.40
C SER A 18 -21.74 -4.92 -4.60
N ARG A 19 -22.09 -3.90 -5.40
CA ARG A 19 -22.86 -4.07 -6.65
C ARG A 19 -22.15 -4.98 -7.65
N ALA A 20 -20.83 -4.86 -7.78
CA ALA A 20 -20.06 -5.69 -8.69
C ALA A 20 -20.07 -7.17 -8.27
N LEU A 21 -19.94 -7.44 -6.98
CA LEU A 21 -20.01 -8.80 -6.43
C LEU A 21 -21.42 -9.39 -6.56
N GLU A 22 -22.47 -8.60 -6.27
CA GLU A 22 -23.88 -9.02 -6.45
C GLU A 22 -24.20 -9.32 -7.92
N ALA A 23 -23.69 -8.51 -8.85
CA ALA A 23 -23.82 -8.78 -10.29
C ALA A 23 -23.12 -10.08 -10.71
N GLY A 24 -22.08 -10.50 -9.99
CA GLY A 24 -21.42 -11.79 -10.10
C GLY A 24 -22.21 -12.96 -9.49
N GLY A 25 -23.37 -12.70 -8.89
CA GLY A 25 -24.25 -13.74 -8.29
C GLY A 25 -23.94 -14.03 -6.82
N HIS A 26 -23.16 -13.18 -6.14
CA HIS A 26 -22.85 -13.33 -4.71
C HIS A 26 -23.88 -12.61 -3.83
N GLN A 27 -24.11 -13.15 -2.63
CA GLN A 27 -24.82 -12.45 -1.58
C GLN A 27 -23.80 -11.65 -0.77
N VAL A 28 -23.93 -10.32 -0.73
CA VAL A 28 -22.96 -9.44 -0.09
C VAL A 28 -23.50 -8.92 1.24
N THR A 29 -22.65 -8.92 2.26
CA THR A 29 -22.90 -8.29 3.56
C THR A 29 -21.69 -7.47 3.94
N PHE A 30 -21.84 -6.16 4.06
CA PHE A 30 -20.79 -5.28 4.55
C PHE A 30 -20.55 -5.51 6.05
N LEU A 31 -19.28 -5.63 6.43
CA LEU A 31 -18.84 -5.70 7.82
C LEU A 31 -17.70 -4.71 8.04
N GLU A 32 -17.82 -3.88 9.05
CA GLU A 32 -16.77 -2.95 9.45
C GLU A 32 -15.58 -3.71 10.07
N GLY A 33 -14.35 -3.26 9.76
CA GLY A 33 -13.10 -3.84 10.27
C GLY A 33 -12.74 -3.37 11.69
N ASP A 34 -13.70 -3.26 12.58
CA ASP A 34 -13.54 -2.78 13.94
C ASP A 34 -13.55 -3.91 15.00
N LEU A 35 -13.62 -3.53 16.28
CA LEU A 35 -13.64 -4.47 17.41
C LEU A 35 -14.87 -5.39 17.42
N THR A 36 -15.91 -5.07 16.68
CA THR A 36 -17.14 -5.90 16.58
C THR A 36 -17.00 -7.00 15.53
N LEU A 37 -16.03 -6.90 14.62
CA LEU A 37 -15.83 -7.81 13.50
C LEU A 37 -15.84 -9.28 13.88
N PRO A 38 -15.13 -9.77 14.93
CA PRO A 38 -15.14 -11.19 15.27
C PRO A 38 -16.52 -11.73 15.64
N ASN A 39 -17.37 -10.90 16.24
CA ASN A 39 -18.74 -11.27 16.58
C ASN A 39 -19.64 -11.28 15.35
N ASN A 40 -19.51 -10.27 14.50
CA ASN A 40 -20.27 -10.16 13.27
C ASN A 40 -19.95 -11.32 12.31
N LEU A 41 -18.70 -11.70 12.19
CA LEU A 41 -18.27 -12.87 11.41
C LEU A 41 -18.87 -14.20 11.92
N ARG A 42 -19.01 -14.36 13.25
CA ARG A 42 -19.69 -15.55 13.83
C ARG A 42 -21.17 -15.61 13.52
N GLN A 43 -21.82 -14.45 13.39
CA GLN A 43 -23.25 -14.35 13.07
C GLN A 43 -23.49 -14.55 11.57
N VAL A 44 -22.74 -13.86 10.72
CA VAL A 44 -22.90 -13.87 9.26
C VAL A 44 -22.40 -15.19 8.66
N LYS A 45 -21.26 -15.71 9.17
CA LYS A 45 -20.60 -16.93 8.68
C LYS A 45 -20.36 -16.89 7.16
N PRO A 46 -19.61 -15.89 6.65
CA PRO A 46 -19.38 -15.77 5.23
C PRO A 46 -18.55 -16.95 4.68
N ASP A 47 -18.78 -17.33 3.43
CA ASP A 47 -17.97 -18.31 2.72
C ASP A 47 -16.58 -17.77 2.37
N ILE A 48 -16.50 -16.45 2.12
CA ILE A 48 -15.29 -15.70 1.80
C ILE A 48 -15.47 -14.23 2.16
N CYS A 49 -14.38 -13.57 2.56
CA CYS A 49 -14.35 -12.11 2.76
C CYS A 49 -13.59 -11.44 1.60
N PHE A 50 -14.20 -10.45 0.96
CA PHE A 50 -13.51 -9.49 0.11
C PHE A 50 -12.90 -8.42 1.02
N ASN A 51 -11.59 -8.51 1.26
CA ASN A 51 -10.92 -7.66 2.23
C ASN A 51 -10.32 -6.41 1.58
N ILE A 52 -10.78 -5.24 2.02
CA ILE A 52 -10.25 -3.91 1.68
C ILE A 52 -9.88 -3.12 2.94
N CYS A 53 -9.74 -3.78 4.09
CA CYS A 53 -9.53 -3.11 5.36
C CYS A 53 -8.09 -2.69 5.55
N GLU A 54 -7.85 -1.39 5.72
CA GLU A 54 -6.55 -0.79 5.97
C GLU A 54 -6.13 -0.82 7.46
N GLY A 55 -7.11 -1.00 8.36
CA GLY A 55 -6.88 -0.97 9.80
C GLY A 55 -6.62 0.45 10.33
N HIS A 56 -6.69 0.63 11.66
CA HIS A 56 -6.62 1.97 12.27
C HIS A 56 -5.36 2.23 13.08
N PHE A 57 -4.79 1.21 13.73
CA PHE A 57 -3.73 1.37 14.72
C PHE A 57 -2.68 0.28 14.61
N GLY A 58 -1.45 0.62 14.98
CA GLY A 58 -0.32 -0.29 15.07
C GLY A 58 0.47 -0.42 13.77
N ASP A 59 1.70 -0.89 13.93
CA ASP A 59 2.70 -0.98 12.87
C ASP A 59 2.37 -2.02 11.78
N GLY A 60 1.47 -2.94 12.09
CA GLY A 60 0.98 -3.96 11.16
C GLY A 60 -0.54 -3.91 10.99
N ARG A 61 -1.16 -2.72 11.06
CA ARG A 61 -2.61 -2.54 11.09
C ARG A 61 -3.36 -3.21 9.94
N GLU A 62 -2.80 -3.20 8.74
CA GLU A 62 -3.40 -3.85 7.56
C GLU A 62 -3.51 -5.38 7.70
N ALA A 63 -2.69 -5.98 8.57
CA ALA A 63 -2.69 -7.40 8.81
C ALA A 63 -3.68 -7.88 9.90
N HIS A 64 -4.34 -6.97 10.62
CA HIS A 64 -5.20 -7.32 11.75
C HIS A 64 -6.45 -8.10 11.31
N VAL A 65 -7.16 -7.60 10.31
CA VAL A 65 -8.36 -8.27 9.78
C VAL A 65 -8.00 -9.61 9.15
N PRO A 66 -7.00 -9.73 8.29
CA PRO A 66 -6.49 -11.02 7.82
C PRO A 66 -6.15 -12.00 8.95
N ALA A 67 -5.50 -11.54 10.02
CA ALA A 67 -5.18 -12.40 11.16
C ALA A 67 -6.43 -12.97 11.88
N ILE A 68 -7.46 -12.14 12.04
CA ILE A 68 -8.75 -12.57 12.58
C ILE A 68 -9.39 -13.61 11.67
N LEU A 69 -9.40 -13.36 10.35
CA LEU A 69 -9.98 -14.27 9.36
C LEU A 69 -9.24 -15.62 9.34
N GLU A 70 -7.91 -15.62 9.38
CA GLU A 70 -7.10 -16.85 9.46
C GLU A 70 -7.39 -17.64 10.76
N MET A 71 -7.46 -16.97 11.91
CA MET A 71 -7.83 -17.61 13.19
C MET A 71 -9.22 -18.24 13.13
N MET A 72 -10.16 -17.64 12.43
CA MET A 72 -11.53 -18.12 12.24
C MET A 72 -11.66 -19.09 11.07
N ARG A 73 -10.59 -19.35 10.31
CA ARG A 73 -10.57 -20.18 9.10
C ARG A 73 -11.53 -19.71 8.02
N ILE A 74 -11.71 -18.42 7.87
CA ILE A 74 -12.52 -17.80 6.85
C ILE A 74 -11.62 -17.40 5.69
N PRO A 75 -11.85 -17.88 4.47
CA PRO A 75 -11.10 -17.43 3.29
C PRO A 75 -11.28 -15.93 3.04
N TYR A 76 -10.25 -15.29 2.48
CA TYR A 76 -10.32 -13.87 2.15
C TYR A 76 -9.49 -13.55 0.90
N THR A 77 -9.80 -12.43 0.27
CA THR A 77 -9.03 -11.88 -0.85
C THR A 77 -7.88 -11.01 -0.35
N GLY A 78 -6.85 -10.87 -1.19
CA GLY A 78 -5.69 -10.04 -0.88
C GLY A 78 -4.50 -10.86 -0.34
N SER A 79 -3.51 -10.15 0.17
CA SER A 79 -2.27 -10.72 0.67
C SER A 79 -2.44 -11.29 2.08
N GLN A 80 -1.59 -12.26 2.43
CA GLN A 80 -1.59 -12.89 3.75
C GLN A 80 -0.98 -11.95 4.82
N VAL A 81 -1.23 -12.27 6.08
CA VAL A 81 -0.83 -11.51 7.28
C VAL A 81 0.62 -11.02 7.22
N LEU A 82 1.58 -11.94 6.96
CA LEU A 82 3.00 -11.56 6.92
C LEU A 82 3.29 -10.57 5.78
N THR A 83 2.67 -10.75 4.62
CA THR A 83 2.89 -9.87 3.46
C THR A 83 2.36 -8.47 3.73
N LEU A 84 1.15 -8.34 4.28
CA LEU A 84 0.56 -7.03 4.59
C LEU A 84 1.35 -6.31 5.68
N ALA A 85 1.68 -6.99 6.77
CA ALA A 85 2.50 -6.39 7.82
C ALA A 85 3.88 -5.95 7.32
N LEU A 86 4.51 -6.75 6.46
CA LEU A 86 5.79 -6.42 5.85
C LEU A 86 5.67 -5.25 4.86
N ALA A 87 4.66 -5.28 3.99
CA ALA A 87 4.49 -4.26 2.95
C ALA A 87 4.21 -2.87 3.52
N LEU A 88 3.50 -2.78 4.64
CA LEU A 88 3.27 -1.52 5.33
C LEU A 88 4.57 -0.92 5.88
N ASP A 89 5.50 -1.75 6.41
CA ASP A 89 6.82 -1.31 6.86
C ASP A 89 7.78 -1.16 5.66
N LYS A 90 7.81 0.05 5.07
CA LYS A 90 8.63 0.35 3.89
C LYS A 90 10.12 0.05 4.08
N PRO A 91 10.76 0.43 5.22
CA PRO A 91 12.15 0.07 5.48
C PRO A 91 12.40 -1.43 5.45
N MET A 92 11.52 -2.21 6.07
CA MET A 92 11.68 -3.67 6.08
C MET A 92 11.43 -4.27 4.70
N THR A 93 10.40 -3.81 3.99
CA THR A 93 10.15 -4.19 2.60
C THR A 93 11.38 -3.95 1.73
N LYS A 94 12.00 -2.77 1.83
CA LYS A 94 13.21 -2.44 1.05
C LYS A 94 14.39 -3.35 1.39
N ARG A 95 14.58 -3.71 2.67
CA ARG A 95 15.62 -4.66 3.08
C ARG A 95 15.39 -6.05 2.48
N VAL A 96 14.14 -6.51 2.45
CA VAL A 96 13.78 -7.79 1.81
C VAL A 96 14.02 -7.73 0.30
N LEU A 97 13.59 -6.67 -0.37
CA LEU A 97 13.84 -6.46 -1.81
C LEU A 97 15.35 -6.47 -2.10
N TYR A 98 16.12 -5.73 -1.34
CA TYR A 98 17.59 -5.67 -1.47
C TYR A 98 18.22 -7.04 -1.28
N TYR A 99 17.84 -7.79 -0.25
CA TYR A 99 18.34 -9.15 0.01
C TYR A 99 18.10 -10.10 -1.17
N HIS A 100 16.96 -9.95 -1.85
CA HIS A 100 16.61 -10.76 -3.02
C HIS A 100 17.11 -10.20 -4.35
N GLY A 101 17.95 -9.17 -4.33
CA GLY A 101 18.48 -8.54 -5.55
C GLY A 101 17.46 -7.82 -6.42
N LEU A 102 16.30 -7.46 -5.83
CA LEU A 102 15.25 -6.70 -6.51
C LEU A 102 15.57 -5.20 -6.46
N PRO A 103 15.36 -4.44 -7.55
CA PRO A 103 15.67 -3.02 -7.57
C PRO A 103 14.86 -2.24 -6.54
N THR A 104 15.54 -1.46 -5.73
CA THR A 104 14.95 -0.49 -4.82
C THR A 104 15.92 0.68 -4.66
N PRO A 105 15.46 1.94 -4.58
CA PRO A 105 16.35 3.07 -4.38
C PRO A 105 17.19 2.92 -3.10
N PRO A 106 18.45 3.36 -3.06
CA PRO A 106 19.23 3.51 -1.84
C PRO A 106 18.45 4.37 -0.83
N PHE A 107 18.55 4.04 0.46
CA PHE A 107 17.74 4.68 1.49
C PHE A 107 18.42 4.69 2.86
N GLN A 108 17.99 5.62 3.70
CA GLN A 108 18.28 5.67 5.12
C GLN A 108 16.96 5.84 5.90
N VAL A 109 16.89 5.23 7.07
CA VAL A 109 15.81 5.43 8.04
C VAL A 109 16.30 6.37 9.10
N PHE A 110 15.54 7.40 9.40
CA PHE A 110 15.81 8.37 10.44
C PHE A 110 14.86 8.15 11.61
N GLU A 111 15.42 7.99 12.81
CA GLU A 111 14.68 7.94 14.07
C GLU A 111 14.65 9.33 14.74
N ARG A 112 15.59 10.21 14.38
CA ARG A 112 15.70 11.58 14.86
C ARG A 112 16.12 12.54 13.75
N SER A 113 15.70 13.79 13.86
CA SER A 113 15.97 14.81 12.85
C SER A 113 17.42 15.31 12.81
N ASP A 114 18.24 14.98 13.81
CA ASP A 114 19.65 15.39 13.94
C ASP A 114 20.65 14.31 13.50
N GLU A 115 20.18 13.12 13.11
CA GLU A 115 21.06 12.07 12.61
C GLU A 115 21.77 12.51 11.33
N PRO A 116 23.05 12.17 11.16
CA PRO A 116 23.79 12.52 9.95
C PRO A 116 23.20 11.78 8.72
N LEU A 117 23.16 12.49 7.60
CA LEU A 117 22.81 11.87 6.32
C LEU A 117 23.97 10.97 5.87
N ASP A 118 23.64 9.77 5.40
CA ASP A 118 24.58 8.86 4.79
C ASP A 118 25.26 9.55 3.58
N PRO A 119 26.60 9.65 3.53
CA PRO A 119 27.30 10.30 2.44
C PRO A 119 27.08 9.66 1.07
N GLU A 120 26.61 8.42 1.01
CA GLU A 120 26.24 7.75 -0.25
C GLU A 120 24.90 8.22 -0.81
N LEU A 121 24.04 8.85 0.02
CA LEU A 121 22.77 9.42 -0.41
C LEU A 121 22.98 10.85 -0.92
N GLN A 122 22.72 11.03 -2.21
CA GLN A 122 22.87 12.33 -2.89
C GLN A 122 21.52 12.90 -3.29
N PHE A 123 21.37 14.22 -3.15
CA PHE A 123 20.17 14.94 -3.59
C PHE A 123 19.99 14.88 -5.12
N PRO A 124 18.74 14.88 -5.65
CA PRO A 124 17.50 15.00 -4.88
C PRO A 124 17.12 13.69 -4.16
N LEU A 125 16.57 13.85 -2.95
CA LEU A 125 16.06 12.77 -2.12
C LEU A 125 14.55 12.86 -1.99
N PHE A 126 13.92 11.76 -1.57
CA PHE A 126 12.51 11.69 -1.28
C PHE A 126 12.29 11.22 0.15
N VAL A 127 11.44 11.93 0.89
CA VAL A 127 11.14 11.60 2.29
C VAL A 127 9.66 11.27 2.46
N LYS A 128 9.39 10.24 3.27
CA LYS A 128 8.03 9.83 3.63
C LYS A 128 8.00 9.14 4.99
N PRO A 129 6.83 9.08 5.66
CA PRO A 129 6.67 8.23 6.83
C PRO A 129 6.92 6.76 6.49
N SER A 130 7.47 6.00 7.44
CA SER A 130 7.86 4.61 7.20
C SER A 130 6.69 3.65 7.05
N ARG A 131 5.55 3.93 7.71
CA ARG A 131 4.45 2.97 7.88
C ARG A 131 3.08 3.56 7.57
N GLU A 132 3.00 4.44 6.56
CA GLU A 132 1.73 5.00 6.08
C GLU A 132 1.39 4.48 4.68
N GLY A 133 0.09 4.39 4.40
CA GLY A 133 -0.48 4.01 3.09
C GLY A 133 -0.90 5.24 2.27
N THR A 134 -1.44 5.01 1.08
CA THR A 134 -2.21 5.96 0.24
C THR A 134 -1.59 7.34 0.05
N GLY A 135 -0.25 7.44 0.16
CA GLY A 135 0.46 8.72 0.03
C GLY A 135 0.36 9.64 1.23
N MET A 136 -0.12 9.18 2.38
CA MET A 136 -0.13 9.97 3.61
C MET A 136 1.26 10.48 3.95
N GLY A 137 1.33 11.76 4.31
CA GLY A 137 2.60 12.44 4.61
C GLY A 137 3.47 12.75 3.40
N VAL A 138 2.98 12.52 2.19
CA VAL A 138 3.66 12.82 0.93
C VAL A 138 3.06 14.05 0.27
N SER A 139 3.92 14.94 -0.19
CA SER A 139 3.54 16.16 -0.91
C SER A 139 4.67 16.59 -1.86
N ALA A 140 4.52 17.71 -2.54
CA ALA A 140 5.59 18.27 -3.36
C ALA A 140 6.86 18.59 -2.56
N GLU A 141 6.73 18.93 -1.27
CA GLU A 141 7.84 19.18 -0.36
C GLU A 141 8.57 17.89 0.08
N SER A 142 8.05 16.70 -0.27
CA SER A 142 8.73 15.43 0.00
C SER A 142 9.95 15.21 -0.91
N ILE A 143 10.07 15.94 -2.01
CA ILE A 143 11.30 15.97 -2.83
C ILE A 143 12.23 17.03 -2.24
N LEU A 144 13.43 16.60 -1.89
CA LEU A 144 14.41 17.37 -1.16
C LEU A 144 15.62 17.64 -2.04
N TYR A 145 16.07 18.87 -2.08
CA TYR A 145 17.21 19.30 -2.89
C TYR A 145 18.43 19.70 -2.05
N ASP A 146 18.25 19.84 -0.72
CA ASP A 146 19.33 20.19 0.20
C ASP A 146 19.08 19.68 1.62
N GLU A 147 20.12 19.76 2.45
CA GLU A 147 20.11 19.34 3.85
C GLU A 147 19.09 20.14 4.70
N GLY A 148 18.91 21.44 4.42
CA GLY A 148 17.95 22.28 5.15
C GLY A 148 16.53 21.79 4.98
N GLN A 149 16.13 21.48 3.75
CA GLN A 149 14.82 20.90 3.44
C GLN A 149 14.65 19.53 4.11
N LEU A 150 15.68 18.69 4.08
CA LEU A 150 15.67 17.39 4.76
C LEU A 150 15.34 17.55 6.24
N ARG A 151 16.04 18.45 6.96
CA ARG A 151 15.83 18.65 8.40
C ARG A 151 14.44 19.19 8.73
N VAL A 152 13.89 20.02 7.89
CA VAL A 152 12.51 20.53 8.03
C VAL A 152 11.50 19.39 7.89
N GLN A 153 11.61 18.58 6.85
CA GLN A 153 10.65 17.49 6.60
C GLN A 153 10.77 16.34 7.60
N LEU A 154 11.99 16.01 8.07
CA LEU A 154 12.16 15.03 9.16
C LEU A 154 11.40 15.45 10.42
N ARG A 155 11.56 16.71 10.86
CA ARG A 155 10.81 17.23 12.02
C ARG A 155 9.30 17.14 11.80
N ARG A 156 8.83 17.53 10.61
CA ARG A 156 7.41 17.45 10.27
C ARG A 156 6.84 16.03 10.35
N ILE A 157 7.59 15.03 9.89
CA ILE A 157 7.18 13.63 9.96
C ILE A 157 7.12 13.17 11.41
N PHE A 158 8.15 13.41 12.21
CA PHE A 158 8.18 13.02 13.62
C PHE A 158 7.06 13.67 14.44
N GLU A 159 6.82 14.97 14.24
CA GLU A 159 5.78 15.70 14.96
C GLU A 159 4.35 15.26 14.59
N ARG A 160 4.13 14.83 13.33
CA ARG A 160 2.79 14.53 12.84
C ARG A 160 2.42 13.06 12.89
N TYR A 161 3.40 12.19 12.63
CA TYR A 161 3.15 10.76 12.44
C TYR A 161 3.70 9.91 13.59
N ASP A 162 4.57 10.45 14.43
CA ASP A 162 5.20 9.75 15.56
C ASP A 162 5.80 8.40 15.15
N GLN A 163 6.55 8.40 14.06
CA GLN A 163 7.18 7.21 13.49
C GLN A 163 8.47 7.58 12.75
N PRO A 164 9.36 6.59 12.47
CA PRO A 164 10.55 6.81 11.68
C PRO A 164 10.25 7.39 10.29
N ALA A 165 11.18 8.16 9.76
CA ALA A 165 11.13 8.68 8.40
C ALA A 165 12.02 7.85 7.48
N LEU A 166 11.47 7.42 6.34
CA LEU A 166 12.23 6.83 5.25
C LEU A 166 12.69 7.95 4.31
N VAL A 167 13.99 8.07 4.11
CA VAL A 167 14.60 8.95 3.13
C VAL A 167 15.29 8.10 2.07
N GLU A 168 14.95 8.31 0.82
CA GLU A 168 15.48 7.51 -0.28
C GLU A 168 15.88 8.39 -1.47
N ARG A 169 16.73 7.88 -2.36
CA ARG A 169 17.04 8.57 -3.60
C ARG A 169 15.76 8.79 -4.40
N PHE A 170 15.53 10.03 -4.83
CA PHE A 170 14.41 10.33 -5.73
C PHE A 170 14.69 9.73 -7.11
N ILE A 171 13.71 9.00 -7.64
CA ILE A 171 13.75 8.43 -8.99
C ILE A 171 12.78 9.23 -9.86
N GLU A 172 13.34 9.94 -10.82
CA GLU A 172 12.54 10.63 -11.82
C GLU A 172 12.00 9.65 -12.85
N GLY A 173 10.72 9.77 -13.20
CA GLY A 173 10.13 8.87 -14.20
C GLY A 173 8.61 8.83 -14.12
N ARG A 174 8.04 7.86 -14.85
CA ARG A 174 6.60 7.56 -14.78
C ARG A 174 6.34 6.58 -13.66
N GLU A 175 5.34 6.86 -12.85
CA GLU A 175 4.85 5.93 -11.84
C GLU A 175 3.81 5.01 -12.45
N VAL A 176 3.99 3.72 -12.27
CA VAL A 176 3.05 2.70 -12.76
C VAL A 176 2.69 1.73 -11.64
N THR A 177 1.44 1.28 -11.64
CA THR A 177 0.99 0.19 -10.78
C THR A 177 0.61 -1.02 -11.63
N VAL A 178 0.83 -2.22 -11.11
CA VAL A 178 0.49 -3.48 -11.76
C VAL A 178 -0.36 -4.30 -10.81
N GLY A 179 -1.64 -4.45 -11.15
CA GLY A 179 -2.53 -5.36 -10.43
C GLY A 179 -2.26 -6.81 -10.80
N LEU A 180 -2.46 -7.71 -9.84
CA LEU A 180 -2.40 -9.14 -10.10
C LEU A 180 -3.46 -9.89 -9.30
N VAL A 181 -3.98 -10.97 -9.89
CA VAL A 181 -4.96 -11.86 -9.27
C VAL A 181 -4.50 -13.31 -9.46
N GLY A 182 -4.72 -14.13 -8.46
CA GLY A 182 -4.44 -15.56 -8.53
C GLY A 182 -3.79 -16.09 -7.26
N ASN A 183 -3.44 -17.38 -7.31
CA ASN A 183 -2.79 -18.06 -6.20
C ASN A 183 -1.63 -18.91 -6.73
N LEU A 184 -0.42 -18.61 -6.28
CA LEU A 184 0.80 -19.32 -6.69
C LEU A 184 0.75 -20.84 -6.43
N ARG A 185 -0.07 -21.29 -5.50
CA ARG A 185 -0.22 -22.70 -5.11
C ARG A 185 -1.42 -23.38 -5.80
N SER A 186 -2.25 -22.60 -6.52
CA SER A 186 -3.42 -23.15 -7.22
C SER A 186 -3.03 -23.61 -8.61
N PRO A 187 -3.38 -24.85 -9.01
CA PRO A 187 -3.23 -25.31 -10.39
C PRO A 187 -4.31 -24.73 -11.33
N VAL A 188 -5.25 -23.93 -10.83
CA VAL A 188 -6.36 -23.39 -11.60
C VAL A 188 -5.86 -22.31 -12.54
N ALA A 189 -5.94 -22.58 -13.84
CA ALA A 189 -5.78 -21.56 -14.86
C ALA A 189 -7.04 -20.67 -14.86
N TRP A 190 -6.87 -19.38 -14.54
CA TRP A 190 -7.96 -18.42 -14.67
C TRP A 190 -8.27 -18.21 -16.15
N ARG A 191 -9.50 -18.46 -16.54
CA ARG A 191 -10.01 -18.04 -17.84
C ARG A 191 -10.67 -16.68 -17.67
N ILE A 192 -10.00 -15.64 -18.15
CA ILE A 192 -10.65 -14.36 -18.40
C ILE A 192 -11.39 -14.50 -19.75
N PRO A 193 -12.62 -13.96 -19.87
CA PRO A 193 -13.30 -13.93 -21.16
C PRO A 193 -12.39 -13.31 -22.22
N GLU A 194 -12.47 -13.86 -23.44
CA GLU A 194 -11.62 -13.60 -24.59
C GLU A 194 -11.45 -12.09 -24.88
N ASP A 195 -10.44 -11.49 -24.26
CA ASP A 195 -9.92 -10.21 -24.70
C ASP A 195 -8.57 -10.50 -25.37
N GLU A 196 -8.41 -10.11 -26.64
CA GLU A 196 -7.26 -10.45 -27.48
C GLU A 196 -5.91 -9.92 -26.95
N GLU A 197 -5.93 -9.07 -25.91
CA GLU A 197 -4.76 -8.54 -25.20
C GLU A 197 -4.53 -9.20 -23.82
N ALA A 198 -5.14 -10.34 -23.53
CA ALA A 198 -5.04 -10.98 -22.23
C ALA A 198 -3.58 -11.24 -21.81
N PRO A 199 -3.13 -10.73 -20.68
CA PRO A 199 -1.75 -10.91 -20.22
C PRO A 199 -1.46 -12.38 -19.92
N ARG A 200 -0.21 -12.77 -20.11
CA ARG A 200 0.28 -14.14 -19.96
C ARG A 200 0.05 -14.66 -18.54
N VAL A 201 -0.70 -15.75 -18.40
CA VAL A 201 -0.84 -16.49 -17.14
C VAL A 201 0.50 -17.13 -16.79
N THR A 202 1.13 -16.69 -15.72
CA THR A 202 2.37 -17.28 -15.21
C THR A 202 2.08 -17.94 -13.86
N ARG A 203 2.17 -19.26 -13.80
CA ARG A 203 2.06 -20.08 -12.57
C ARG A 203 0.82 -19.77 -11.69
N GLY A 204 -0.38 -19.64 -12.31
CA GLY A 204 -1.61 -19.38 -11.57
C GLY A 204 -1.83 -17.91 -11.16
N LEU A 205 -1.01 -17.00 -11.65
CA LEU A 205 -1.20 -15.55 -11.51
C LEU A 205 -1.61 -14.95 -12.85
N HIS A 206 -2.59 -14.06 -12.79
CA HIS A 206 -2.97 -13.16 -13.87
C HIS A 206 -2.47 -11.74 -13.55
N PHE A 207 -1.77 -11.13 -14.49
CA PHE A 207 -1.28 -9.77 -14.39
C PHE A 207 -2.14 -8.86 -15.25
N PHE A 208 -2.69 -7.83 -14.66
CA PHE A 208 -3.40 -6.79 -15.39
C PHE A 208 -2.40 -5.89 -16.14
N PRO A 209 -2.85 -5.20 -17.20
CA PRO A 209 -2.04 -4.18 -17.85
C PRO A 209 -1.55 -3.13 -16.83
N PRO A 210 -0.30 -2.66 -16.95
CA PRO A 210 0.19 -1.59 -16.09
C PRO A 210 -0.65 -0.32 -16.23
N LEU A 211 -1.03 0.28 -15.09
CA LEU A 211 -1.71 1.56 -15.04
C LEU A 211 -0.70 2.66 -14.68
N GLU A 212 -0.63 3.72 -15.50
CA GLU A 212 0.18 4.89 -15.18
C GLU A 212 -0.57 5.79 -14.20
N VAL A 213 0.10 6.14 -13.08
CA VAL A 213 -0.43 7.08 -12.10
C VAL A 213 -0.28 8.50 -12.65
N ASN A 214 -1.41 9.18 -12.90
CA ASN A 214 -1.39 10.55 -13.38
C ASN A 214 -1.24 11.54 -12.22
N LEU A 215 -0.01 11.87 -11.88
CA LEU A 215 0.31 12.82 -10.80
C LEU A 215 -0.24 14.24 -11.04
N ALA A 216 -0.62 14.57 -12.27
CA ALA A 216 -1.22 15.86 -12.61
C ALA A 216 -2.63 16.05 -12.01
N VAL A 217 -3.36 14.95 -11.76
CA VAL A 217 -4.73 14.99 -11.19
C VAL A 217 -4.67 15.01 -9.66
N SER A 218 -3.60 14.47 -9.06
CA SER A 218 -3.42 14.35 -7.61
C SER A 218 -2.88 15.59 -6.89
N GLY A 219 -2.85 16.77 -7.56
CA GLY A 219 -2.31 18.01 -6.98
C GLY A 219 -0.78 18.12 -6.98
N MET A 220 -0.06 17.09 -7.44
CA MET A 220 1.40 17.08 -7.60
C MET A 220 1.87 17.70 -8.94
N GLN A 221 1.05 18.51 -9.59
CA GLN A 221 1.32 19.13 -10.90
C GLN A 221 2.61 19.96 -11.00
N ARG A 222 3.24 20.32 -9.89
CA ARG A 222 4.47 21.15 -9.89
C ARG A 222 5.78 20.37 -10.13
N LEU A 223 5.72 19.06 -10.22
CA LEU A 223 6.94 18.24 -10.36
C LEU A 223 7.51 18.19 -11.79
N ARG A 224 6.75 18.60 -12.81
CA ARG A 224 7.19 18.59 -14.22
C ARG A 224 7.68 19.93 -14.78
N SER A 225 7.69 21.01 -14.03
CA SER A 225 8.00 22.37 -14.56
C SER A 225 9.30 22.98 -14.06
N ALA A 226 10.21 22.18 -13.53
CA ALA A 226 11.55 22.62 -13.14
C ALA A 226 12.62 21.90 -13.97
N THR A 227 12.56 22.09 -15.29
CA THR A 227 13.71 21.93 -16.22
C THR A 227 13.93 23.22 -16.96
#